data_95624ece26fd8defe5142588ecd3d860
#
_entry.id   95624ece26fd8defe5142588ecd3d860
#
_cell.length_a   1.000
_cell.length_b   1.000
_cell.length_c   1.000
_cell.angle_alpha   90.00
_cell.angle_beta   90.00
_cell.angle_gamma   90.00
#
_symmetry.space_group_name_H-M   'P 1'
#
loop_
_entity.id
_entity.type
_entity.pdbx_description
1 polymer ?
#
loop_
_entity_poly.entity_id
_entity_poly.type
_entity_poly.pdbx_seq_one_letter_code
_entity_poly.pdbx_strand_id
1 'polypeptide(L)'
;SLTFSNIAREVLMDAGIDARVPAFSTVMACSTSMMAAIEAAGMIDGDSYNLALVGGVDSLSRVQIGLGQRLSDWLRKFQQARSLGQKLDHVTHVQLKDIRLYIPAIANRTTGLSMGEHTEITAKEWQIGRQEQDEIALASHCGAVAGWDKGFFDDLVIPMAGVTRDTIPRKDTSPEKLAKLPPSFDRTSGQGSLTAGNSSPLTDGAAAIWVASSKGLERLPTSTPRVRLVDWEIGSVDFRVEGLLMAPAFAIPRLLARHDLTYGDIHLWEIHEAFAAQVAFHLKALQDPAFLRDKAKVPRDFGAFPRERMNPNGGSTAIGHPFGATGARIISQAVKELAAMPKGQ
;
A
#
# COMPACT_ATOMS: atom_id res chain seq x y z
N SER A 1 9.37 7.26 -11.99
CA SER A 1 10.54 7.03 -11.17
C SER A 1 11.79 7.20 -12.04
N LEU A 2 12.70 7.96 -11.56
CA LEU A 2 14.04 7.98 -12.13
C LEU A 2 14.65 6.61 -11.89
N THR A 3 14.82 5.85 -12.94
CA THR A 3 15.12 4.42 -12.95
C THR A 3 16.48 4.04 -12.32
N PHE A 4 17.27 5.00 -11.86
CA PHE A 4 18.62 4.78 -11.34
C PHE A 4 18.92 5.51 -10.03
N SER A 5 17.93 6.18 -9.41
CA SER A 5 18.18 6.87 -8.16
C SER A 5 17.83 5.99 -6.96
N ASN A 6 18.70 6.02 -5.97
CA ASN A 6 18.40 5.52 -4.64
C ASN A 6 17.69 6.66 -3.88
N ILE A 7 16.35 6.65 -3.91
CA ILE A 7 15.55 7.74 -3.32
C ILE A 7 15.85 7.94 -1.83
N ALA A 8 16.12 6.87 -1.08
CA ALA A 8 16.48 6.99 0.33
C ALA A 8 17.80 7.76 0.49
N ARG A 9 18.75 7.55 -0.42
CA ARG A 9 20.02 8.28 -0.41
C ARG A 9 19.84 9.74 -0.76
N GLU A 10 19.00 10.05 -1.73
CA GLU A 10 18.70 11.43 -2.12
C GLU A 10 17.98 12.19 -1.01
N VAL A 11 16.96 11.57 -0.41
CA VAL A 11 16.24 12.16 0.75
C VAL A 11 17.21 12.45 1.92
N LEU A 12 18.14 11.53 2.22
CA LEU A 12 19.15 11.72 3.25
C LEU A 12 20.04 12.94 2.95
N MET A 13 20.50 13.07 1.71
CA MET A 13 21.36 14.18 1.29
C MET A 13 20.63 15.53 1.33
N ASP A 14 19.39 15.56 0.82
CA ASP A 14 18.55 16.77 0.80
C ASP A 14 18.18 17.23 2.22
N ALA A 15 18.00 16.27 3.13
CA ALA A 15 17.74 16.56 4.55
C ALA A 15 19.00 17.03 5.32
N GLY A 16 20.18 17.09 4.68
CA GLY A 16 21.44 17.47 5.32
C GLY A 16 21.94 16.47 6.36
N ILE A 17 21.51 15.21 6.29
CA ILE A 17 21.99 14.15 7.18
C ILE A 17 23.40 13.74 6.74
N ASP A 18 24.25 13.32 7.71
CA ASP A 18 25.61 12.90 7.44
C ASP A 18 25.67 11.86 6.30
N ALA A 19 26.41 12.20 5.25
CA ALA A 19 26.56 11.35 4.07
C ALA A 19 27.17 9.96 4.36
N ARG A 20 27.76 9.75 5.54
CA ARG A 20 28.27 8.45 6.00
C ARG A 20 27.17 7.52 6.52
N VAL A 21 25.95 8.03 6.76
CA VAL A 21 24.81 7.19 7.13
C VAL A 21 24.40 6.36 5.92
N PRO A 22 24.38 5.02 6.02
CA PRO A 22 23.95 4.17 4.93
C PRO A 22 22.47 4.39 4.60
N ALA A 23 22.14 4.38 3.31
CA ALA A 23 20.75 4.46 2.85
C ALA A 23 20.60 3.66 1.56
N PHE A 24 19.51 2.90 1.46
CA PHE A 24 19.15 2.13 0.28
C PHE A 24 17.62 2.11 0.10
N SER A 25 17.19 1.75 -1.09
CA SER A 25 15.76 1.67 -1.42
C SER A 25 15.40 0.23 -1.78
N THR A 26 14.22 -0.18 -1.36
CA THR A 26 13.56 -1.43 -1.76
C THR A 26 12.25 -1.11 -2.49
N VAL A 27 11.70 -2.07 -3.22
CA VAL A 27 10.42 -1.91 -3.93
C VAL A 27 9.60 -3.20 -3.81
N MET A 28 8.41 -3.06 -3.24
CA MET A 28 7.40 -4.12 -3.15
C MET A 28 5.98 -3.55 -3.32
N ALA A 29 5.80 -2.71 -4.34
CA ALA A 29 4.53 -2.03 -4.63
C ALA A 29 3.90 -1.41 -3.37
N CYS A 30 2.63 -1.72 -3.09
CA CYS A 30 1.90 -1.19 -1.92
C CYS A 30 2.50 -1.60 -0.56
N SER A 31 3.30 -2.67 -0.52
CA SER A 31 3.95 -3.17 0.70
C SER A 31 5.38 -2.68 0.88
N THR A 32 5.86 -1.74 0.05
CA THR A 32 7.26 -1.29 0.03
C THR A 32 7.78 -0.88 1.40
N SER A 33 7.11 0.04 2.09
CA SER A 33 7.59 0.51 3.41
C SER A 33 7.38 -0.51 4.54
N MET A 34 6.43 -1.43 4.40
CA MET A 34 6.31 -2.57 5.31
C MET A 34 7.49 -3.54 5.12
N MET A 35 7.87 -3.82 3.86
CA MET A 35 9.06 -4.62 3.56
C MET A 35 10.33 -3.95 4.08
N ALA A 36 10.47 -2.64 3.88
CA ALA A 36 11.61 -1.88 4.43
C ALA A 36 11.71 -1.99 5.96
N ALA A 37 10.57 -2.04 6.67
CA ALA A 37 10.56 -2.26 8.12
C ALA A 37 11.04 -3.68 8.50
N ILE A 38 10.63 -4.69 7.74
CA ILE A 38 11.08 -6.08 7.93
C ILE A 38 12.58 -6.21 7.64
N GLU A 39 13.07 -5.63 6.55
CA GLU A 39 14.50 -5.63 6.20
C GLU A 39 15.34 -4.93 7.28
N ALA A 40 14.88 -3.77 7.77
CA ALA A 40 15.55 -3.05 8.85
C ALA A 40 15.56 -3.85 10.16
N ALA A 41 14.45 -4.52 10.49
CA ALA A 41 14.36 -5.39 11.67
C ALA A 41 15.35 -6.56 11.58
N GLY A 42 15.46 -7.21 10.42
CA GLY A 42 16.44 -8.27 10.20
C GLY A 42 17.90 -7.79 10.31
N MET A 43 18.21 -6.59 9.81
CA MET A 43 19.54 -6.00 9.96
C MET A 43 19.86 -5.62 11.41
N ILE A 44 18.86 -5.20 12.19
CA ILE A 44 18.99 -4.87 13.61
C ILE A 44 19.18 -6.15 14.44
N ASP A 45 18.40 -7.19 14.14
CA ASP A 45 18.52 -8.50 14.79
C ASP A 45 19.89 -9.14 14.51
N GLY A 46 20.44 -8.93 13.32
CA GLY A 46 21.80 -9.33 12.95
C GLY A 46 22.91 -8.36 13.39
N ASP A 47 22.66 -7.48 14.36
CA ASP A 47 23.64 -6.51 14.94
C ASP A 47 24.31 -5.58 13.92
N SER A 48 23.76 -5.40 12.71
CA SER A 48 24.33 -4.50 11.70
C SER A 48 24.11 -3.03 12.06
N TYR A 49 22.95 -2.72 12.65
CA TYR A 49 22.53 -1.36 13.06
C TYR A 49 21.71 -1.44 14.35
N ASN A 50 21.56 -0.29 15.03
CA ASN A 50 20.70 -0.20 16.22
C ASN A 50 19.45 0.63 15.99
N LEU A 51 19.44 1.47 14.94
CA LEU A 51 18.36 2.38 14.65
C LEU A 51 18.28 2.62 13.14
N ALA A 52 17.12 2.48 12.57
CA ALA A 52 16.85 2.76 11.16
C ALA A 52 15.58 3.62 11.04
N LEU A 53 15.63 4.64 10.19
CA LEU A 53 14.43 5.32 9.70
C LEU A 53 13.97 4.62 8.43
N VAL A 54 12.76 4.08 8.44
CA VAL A 54 12.17 3.39 7.30
C VAL A 54 10.90 4.09 6.86
N GLY A 55 10.65 4.11 5.56
CA GLY A 55 9.46 4.77 5.06
C GLY A 55 9.22 4.52 3.59
N GLY A 56 8.27 5.24 3.05
CA GLY A 56 7.96 5.24 1.63
C GLY A 56 7.38 6.56 1.19
N VAL A 57 7.48 6.82 -0.10
CA VAL A 57 6.97 8.03 -0.74
C VAL A 57 6.52 7.71 -2.15
N ASP A 58 5.38 8.26 -2.53
CA ASP A 58 4.91 8.25 -3.92
C ASP A 58 4.25 9.58 -4.26
N SER A 59 4.46 10.03 -5.50
CA SER A 59 3.79 11.19 -6.09
C SER A 59 3.02 10.72 -7.32
N LEU A 60 1.73 10.45 -7.13
CA LEU A 60 0.82 9.90 -8.13
C LEU A 60 0.06 10.97 -8.91
N SER A 61 0.07 12.22 -8.42
CA SER A 61 -0.49 13.38 -9.14
C SER A 61 0.36 13.79 -10.35
N ARG A 62 1.63 13.36 -10.39
CA ARG A 62 2.53 13.61 -11.53
C ARG A 62 2.71 12.35 -12.36
N VAL A 63 1.98 12.28 -13.47
CA VAL A 63 2.18 11.22 -14.46
C VAL A 63 3.48 11.49 -15.20
N GLN A 64 4.42 10.53 -15.16
CA GLN A 64 5.62 10.58 -15.99
C GLN A 64 5.26 10.21 -17.42
N ILE A 65 5.30 11.20 -18.30
CA ILE A 65 5.11 10.98 -19.72
C ILE A 65 6.48 10.68 -20.33
N GLY A 66 6.64 9.48 -20.83
CA GLY A 66 7.84 9.04 -21.54
C GLY A 66 7.70 9.17 -23.06
N LEU A 67 8.81 8.97 -23.75
CA LEU A 67 8.82 8.85 -25.20
C LEU A 67 8.58 7.39 -25.60
N GLY A 68 7.83 7.16 -26.65
CA GLY A 68 7.71 5.83 -27.25
C GLY A 68 9.08 5.31 -27.68
N GLN A 69 9.26 3.98 -27.67
CA GLN A 69 10.57 3.34 -27.93
C GLN A 69 11.23 3.81 -29.22
N ARG A 70 10.47 3.94 -30.30
CA ARG A 70 10.98 4.40 -31.61
C ARG A 70 11.56 5.81 -31.55
N LEU A 71 10.86 6.73 -30.85
CA LEU A 71 11.33 8.12 -30.70
C LEU A 71 12.56 8.17 -29.77
N SER A 72 12.60 7.38 -28.72
CA SER A 72 13.76 7.24 -27.84
C SER A 72 15.00 6.72 -28.61
N ASP A 73 14.81 5.69 -29.43
CA ASP A 73 15.90 5.13 -30.23
C ASP A 73 16.39 6.10 -31.31
N TRP A 74 15.46 6.85 -31.91
CA TRP A 74 15.78 7.91 -32.86
C TRP A 74 16.59 9.02 -32.18
N LEU A 75 16.14 9.55 -31.03
CA LEU A 75 16.86 10.57 -30.27
C LEU A 75 18.26 10.12 -29.89
N ARG A 76 18.42 8.88 -29.43
CA ARG A 76 19.72 8.29 -29.10
C ARG A 76 20.65 8.29 -30.32
N LYS A 77 20.18 7.81 -31.48
CA LYS A 77 20.95 7.81 -32.72
C LYS A 77 21.31 9.21 -33.17
N PHE A 78 20.37 10.16 -33.08
CA PHE A 78 20.59 11.56 -33.40
C PHE A 78 21.67 12.21 -32.51
N GLN A 79 21.66 11.89 -31.19
CA GLN A 79 22.69 12.38 -30.27
C GLN A 79 24.06 11.75 -30.54
N GLN A 80 24.10 10.51 -30.97
CA GLN A 80 25.35 9.80 -31.32
C GLN A 80 25.94 10.24 -32.66
N ALA A 81 25.18 10.90 -33.52
CA ALA A 81 25.62 11.39 -34.80
C ALA A 81 26.70 12.48 -34.65
N ARG A 82 27.89 12.24 -35.26
CA ARG A 82 29.08 13.07 -35.09
C ARG A 82 29.18 14.20 -36.13
N SER A 83 28.45 14.11 -37.24
CA SER A 83 28.45 15.11 -38.32
C SER A 83 27.06 15.72 -38.54
N LEU A 84 27.03 16.96 -39.05
CA LEU A 84 25.81 17.64 -39.45
C LEU A 84 25.02 16.85 -40.50
N GLY A 85 25.70 16.23 -41.46
CA GLY A 85 25.07 15.40 -42.49
C GLY A 85 24.34 14.19 -41.90
N GLN A 86 24.96 13.48 -40.91
CA GLN A 86 24.31 12.38 -40.21
C GLN A 86 23.08 12.84 -39.39
N LYS A 87 23.17 14.01 -38.76
CA LYS A 87 22.03 14.56 -38.01
C LYS A 87 20.85 14.93 -38.94
N LEU A 88 21.14 15.56 -40.09
CA LEU A 88 20.13 15.87 -41.10
C LEU A 88 19.48 14.60 -41.65
N ASP A 89 20.26 13.58 -41.96
CA ASP A 89 19.75 12.28 -42.42
C ASP A 89 18.78 11.67 -41.38
N HIS A 90 19.12 11.69 -40.10
CA HIS A 90 18.21 11.22 -39.07
C HIS A 90 16.91 12.00 -38.97
N VAL A 91 16.92 13.35 -39.20
CA VAL A 91 15.73 14.18 -39.19
C VAL A 91 14.76 13.82 -40.33
N THR A 92 15.30 13.50 -41.52
CA THR A 92 14.48 13.13 -42.69
C THR A 92 13.77 11.77 -42.54
N HIS A 93 14.27 10.90 -41.64
CA HIS A 93 13.74 9.57 -41.42
C HIS A 93 12.72 9.46 -40.25
N VAL A 94 12.51 10.56 -39.50
CA VAL A 94 11.46 10.61 -38.46
C VAL A 94 10.08 10.73 -39.12
N GLN A 95 9.18 9.85 -38.74
CA GLN A 95 7.79 9.90 -39.19
C GLN A 95 6.87 10.36 -38.04
N LEU A 96 5.82 11.13 -38.35
CA LEU A 96 4.84 11.60 -37.36
C LEU A 96 4.28 10.42 -36.49
N LYS A 97 4.14 9.24 -37.09
CA LYS A 97 3.69 8.02 -36.36
C LYS A 97 4.68 7.52 -35.29
N ASP A 98 5.95 7.94 -35.36
CA ASP A 98 6.99 7.56 -34.40
C ASP A 98 6.99 8.50 -33.16
N ILE A 99 6.34 9.67 -33.28
CA ILE A 99 6.15 10.63 -32.21
C ILE A 99 4.98 10.16 -31.36
N ARG A 100 5.22 9.13 -30.54
CA ARG A 100 4.27 8.63 -29.56
C ARG A 100 4.78 8.89 -28.15
N LEU A 101 3.91 9.49 -27.35
CA LEU A 101 4.13 9.59 -25.92
C LEU A 101 3.80 8.22 -25.29
N TYR A 102 4.61 7.82 -24.34
CA TYR A 102 4.38 6.65 -23.51
C TYR A 102 3.79 7.13 -22.17
N ILE A 103 2.55 6.78 -21.92
CA ILE A 103 1.90 6.97 -20.63
C ILE A 103 1.93 5.60 -19.95
N PRO A 104 2.64 5.44 -18.80
CA PRO A 104 2.65 4.18 -18.09
C PRO A 104 1.23 3.76 -17.71
N ALA A 105 0.82 2.58 -18.14
CA ALA A 105 -0.45 2.01 -17.72
C ALA A 105 -0.30 1.40 -16.30
N ILE A 106 -1.27 1.66 -15.43
CA ILE A 106 -1.38 0.99 -14.12
C ILE A 106 -2.04 -0.38 -14.36
N ALA A 107 -1.35 -1.25 -15.08
CA ALA A 107 -1.83 -2.56 -15.46
C ALA A 107 -0.74 -3.62 -15.27
N ASN A 108 -1.16 -4.82 -14.92
CA ASN A 108 -0.27 -5.97 -14.84
C ASN A 108 0.26 -6.31 -16.25
N ARG A 109 1.58 -6.34 -16.39
CA ARG A 109 2.24 -6.58 -17.69
C ARG A 109 1.87 -7.93 -18.32
N THR A 110 1.59 -8.93 -17.50
CA THR A 110 1.30 -10.30 -17.96
C THR A 110 -0.13 -10.45 -18.47
N THR A 111 -1.09 -9.81 -17.80
CA THR A 111 -2.53 -9.94 -18.13
C THR A 111 -3.08 -8.73 -18.89
N GLY A 112 -2.42 -7.60 -18.84
CA GLY A 112 -2.94 -6.34 -19.36
C GLY A 112 -4.05 -5.72 -18.51
N LEU A 113 -4.48 -6.38 -17.44
CA LEU A 113 -5.55 -5.91 -16.55
C LEU A 113 -5.00 -5.01 -15.44
N SER A 114 -5.78 -4.03 -15.06
CA SER A 114 -5.51 -3.20 -13.87
C SER A 114 -5.73 -3.98 -12.57
N MET A 115 -5.23 -3.44 -11.46
CA MET A 115 -5.47 -4.01 -10.12
C MET A 115 -6.96 -4.12 -9.81
N GLY A 116 -7.76 -3.11 -10.18
CA GLY A 116 -9.19 -3.12 -9.95
C GLY A 116 -9.94 -4.15 -10.79
N GLU A 117 -9.55 -4.36 -12.05
CA GLU A 117 -10.11 -5.43 -12.89
C GLU A 117 -9.79 -6.81 -12.34
N HIS A 118 -8.56 -7.05 -11.86
CA HIS A 118 -8.22 -8.29 -11.15
C HIS A 118 -9.04 -8.46 -9.88
N THR A 119 -9.25 -7.39 -9.11
CA THR A 119 -10.04 -7.43 -7.88
C THR A 119 -11.51 -7.70 -8.17
N GLU A 120 -12.05 -7.13 -9.24
CA GLU A 120 -13.44 -7.41 -9.68
C GLU A 120 -13.63 -8.89 -10.04
N ILE A 121 -12.66 -9.52 -10.73
CA ILE A 121 -12.67 -10.95 -11.02
C ILE A 121 -12.71 -11.76 -9.71
N THR A 122 -11.79 -11.51 -8.79
CA THR A 122 -11.72 -12.21 -7.52
C THR A 122 -12.98 -11.98 -6.66
N ALA A 123 -13.54 -10.76 -6.67
CA ALA A 123 -14.78 -10.44 -5.97
C ALA A 123 -15.95 -11.29 -6.46
N LYS A 124 -16.05 -11.50 -7.78
CA LYS A 124 -17.08 -12.37 -8.39
C LYS A 124 -16.86 -13.83 -8.00
N GLU A 125 -15.64 -14.33 -8.09
CA GLU A 125 -15.28 -15.70 -7.69
C GLU A 125 -15.64 -15.99 -6.24
N TRP A 126 -15.35 -15.04 -5.35
CA TRP A 126 -15.67 -15.10 -3.93
C TRP A 126 -17.11 -14.68 -3.60
N GLN A 127 -17.91 -14.28 -4.60
CA GLN A 127 -19.29 -13.83 -4.44
C GLN A 127 -19.42 -12.68 -3.41
N ILE A 128 -18.55 -11.69 -3.53
CA ILE A 128 -18.58 -10.50 -2.68
C ILE A 128 -19.58 -9.50 -3.23
N GLY A 129 -20.64 -9.23 -2.45
CA GLY A 129 -21.70 -8.32 -2.83
C GLY A 129 -21.26 -6.85 -2.78
N ARG A 130 -21.93 -6.00 -3.59
CA ARG A 130 -21.71 -4.55 -3.60
C ARG A 130 -21.97 -3.91 -2.23
N GLN A 131 -23.03 -4.32 -1.56
CA GLN A 131 -23.40 -3.77 -0.25
C GLN A 131 -22.30 -3.99 0.78
N GLU A 132 -21.72 -5.19 0.88
CA GLU A 132 -20.61 -5.49 1.81
C GLU A 132 -19.40 -4.60 1.55
N GLN A 133 -19.08 -4.34 0.29
CA GLN A 133 -17.99 -3.43 -0.09
C GLN A 133 -18.28 -1.99 0.36
N ASP A 134 -19.49 -1.51 0.13
CA ASP A 134 -19.90 -0.16 0.49
C ASP A 134 -19.95 0.03 2.02
N GLU A 135 -20.32 -1.00 2.79
CA GLU A 135 -20.27 -1.01 4.26
C GLU A 135 -18.84 -0.87 4.80
N ILE A 136 -17.86 -1.59 4.21
CA ILE A 136 -16.44 -1.47 4.56
C ILE A 136 -15.93 -0.05 4.25
N ALA A 137 -16.27 0.47 3.08
CA ALA A 137 -15.87 1.83 2.70
C ALA A 137 -16.48 2.89 3.61
N LEU A 138 -17.76 2.74 3.98
CA LEU A 138 -18.43 3.62 4.93
C LEU A 138 -17.74 3.60 6.30
N ALA A 139 -17.46 2.41 6.83
CA ALA A 139 -16.77 2.25 8.10
C ALA A 139 -15.39 2.92 8.07
N SER A 140 -14.64 2.77 6.97
CA SER A 140 -13.35 3.44 6.79
C SER A 140 -13.47 4.97 6.84
N HIS A 141 -14.43 5.56 6.12
CA HIS A 141 -14.66 7.01 6.17
C HIS A 141 -15.12 7.49 7.55
N CYS A 142 -16.05 6.79 8.20
CA CYS A 142 -16.49 7.12 9.55
C CYS A 142 -15.34 7.06 10.56
N GLY A 143 -14.52 6.02 10.50
CA GLY A 143 -13.33 5.87 11.35
C GLY A 143 -12.30 6.99 11.13
N ALA A 144 -12.00 7.34 9.88
CA ALA A 144 -11.06 8.42 9.55
C ALA A 144 -11.57 9.79 10.03
N VAL A 145 -12.84 10.08 9.83
CA VAL A 145 -13.46 11.33 10.33
C VAL A 145 -13.42 11.38 11.85
N ALA A 146 -13.82 10.31 12.54
CA ALA A 146 -13.77 10.24 14.00
C ALA A 146 -12.34 10.32 14.53
N GLY A 147 -11.36 9.70 13.85
CA GLY A 147 -9.94 9.80 14.15
C GLY A 147 -9.44 11.24 14.13
N TRP A 148 -9.78 11.99 13.10
CA TRP A 148 -9.46 13.41 13.00
C TRP A 148 -10.20 14.26 14.08
N ASP A 149 -11.47 14.00 14.30
CA ASP A 149 -12.27 14.81 15.23
C ASP A 149 -11.83 14.60 16.71
N LYS A 150 -11.27 13.43 17.06
CA LYS A 150 -10.67 13.15 18.37
C LYS A 150 -9.18 13.50 18.50
N GLY A 151 -8.56 14.06 17.45
CA GLY A 151 -7.16 14.45 17.46
C GLY A 151 -6.16 13.29 17.32
N PHE A 152 -6.60 12.11 16.87
CA PHE A 152 -5.72 10.95 16.72
C PHE A 152 -4.56 11.20 15.75
N PHE A 153 -4.78 11.99 14.71
CA PHE A 153 -3.79 12.27 13.68
C PHE A 153 -2.92 13.51 13.94
N ASP A 154 -3.19 14.30 15.00
CA ASP A 154 -2.55 15.60 15.19
C ASP A 154 -1.03 15.54 15.35
N ASP A 155 -0.49 14.47 15.91
CA ASP A 155 0.95 14.21 16.08
C ASP A 155 1.52 13.19 15.09
N LEU A 156 0.67 12.58 14.25
CA LEU A 156 1.08 11.67 13.19
C LEU A 156 1.24 12.38 11.84
N VAL A 157 0.41 13.38 11.56
CA VAL A 157 0.40 14.09 10.28
C VAL A 157 1.26 15.34 10.37
N ILE A 158 2.28 15.40 9.52
CA ILE A 158 3.17 16.56 9.42
C ILE A 158 2.59 17.50 8.36
N PRO A 159 2.27 18.75 8.70
CA PRO A 159 1.80 19.74 7.73
C PRO A 159 2.80 19.95 6.59
N MET A 160 2.31 19.96 5.36
CA MET A 160 3.14 20.16 4.18
C MET A 160 2.45 21.08 3.17
N ALA A 161 3.16 22.07 2.65
CA ALA A 161 2.69 23.00 1.62
C ALA A 161 1.31 23.64 1.93
N GLY A 162 1.06 23.94 3.20
CA GLY A 162 -0.21 24.54 3.67
C GLY A 162 -1.34 23.53 3.90
N VAL A 163 -1.13 22.25 3.62
CA VAL A 163 -2.09 21.18 3.94
C VAL A 163 -1.77 20.65 5.34
N THR A 164 -2.74 20.68 6.22
CA THR A 164 -2.61 20.25 7.63
C THR A 164 -3.46 19.05 7.97
N ARG A 165 -4.35 18.62 7.06
CA ARG A 165 -5.30 17.54 7.28
C ARG A 165 -5.59 16.84 5.96
N ASP A 166 -5.82 15.54 6.00
CA ASP A 166 -6.30 14.79 4.84
C ASP A 166 -7.64 15.31 4.34
N THR A 167 -7.78 15.45 3.02
CA THR A 167 -8.97 16.02 2.36
C THR A 167 -9.92 14.96 1.81
N ILE A 168 -9.55 13.68 1.91
CA ILE A 168 -10.30 12.57 1.34
C ILE A 168 -11.42 12.05 2.27
N PRO A 169 -11.24 12.00 3.61
CA PRO A 169 -12.29 11.52 4.51
C PRO A 169 -13.58 12.32 4.35
N ARG A 170 -14.70 11.64 4.17
CA ARG A 170 -16.01 12.26 3.87
C ARG A 170 -16.99 12.09 5.02
N LYS A 171 -17.32 13.18 5.71
CA LYS A 171 -18.37 13.22 6.76
C LYS A 171 -19.77 12.92 6.24
N ASP A 172 -20.02 13.22 4.97
CA ASP A 172 -21.34 13.13 4.33
C ASP A 172 -21.54 11.83 3.53
N THR A 173 -20.63 10.86 3.66
CA THR A 173 -20.79 9.54 3.05
C THR A 173 -21.94 8.78 3.72
N SER A 174 -22.77 8.12 2.91
CA SER A 174 -23.86 7.26 3.38
C SER A 174 -24.05 6.05 2.48
N PRO A 175 -24.74 4.99 2.98
CA PRO A 175 -25.04 3.82 2.15
C PRO A 175 -25.74 4.18 0.83
N GLU A 176 -26.69 5.12 0.88
CA GLU A 176 -27.46 5.54 -0.29
C GLU A 176 -26.62 6.31 -1.31
N LYS A 177 -25.62 7.07 -0.84
CA LYS A 177 -24.68 7.78 -1.73
C LYS A 177 -23.71 6.80 -2.39
N LEU A 178 -23.17 5.85 -1.63
CA LEU A 178 -22.28 4.83 -2.16
C LEU A 178 -23.00 3.93 -3.18
N ALA A 179 -24.21 3.49 -2.88
CA ALA A 179 -25.02 2.62 -3.77
C ALA A 179 -25.31 3.25 -5.15
N LYS A 180 -25.33 4.58 -5.24
CA LYS A 180 -25.58 5.30 -6.50
C LYS A 180 -24.35 5.38 -7.42
N LEU A 181 -23.16 5.05 -6.92
CA LEU A 181 -21.93 5.14 -7.72
C LEU A 181 -21.87 4.04 -8.78
N PRO A 182 -21.52 4.39 -10.04
CA PRO A 182 -21.42 3.39 -11.09
C PRO A 182 -20.17 2.51 -10.90
N PRO A 183 -20.17 1.28 -11.40
CA PRO A 183 -18.98 0.44 -11.45
C PRO A 183 -17.83 1.11 -12.21
N SER A 184 -16.61 0.96 -11.67
CA SER A 184 -15.41 1.59 -12.23
C SER A 184 -14.61 0.66 -13.14
N PHE A 185 -14.56 -0.64 -12.84
CA PHE A 185 -13.68 -1.60 -13.51
C PHE A 185 -14.42 -2.56 -14.44
N ASP A 186 -15.62 -2.98 -14.08
CA ASP A 186 -16.50 -3.73 -14.98
C ASP A 186 -17.75 -2.92 -15.31
N ARG A 187 -17.69 -2.18 -16.39
CA ARG A 187 -18.78 -1.28 -16.83
C ARG A 187 -19.75 -1.93 -17.83
N THR A 188 -19.45 -3.14 -18.31
CA THR A 188 -20.11 -3.73 -19.48
C THR A 188 -20.86 -5.02 -19.19
N SER A 189 -20.42 -5.82 -18.21
CA SER A 189 -21.07 -7.11 -17.95
C SER A 189 -22.41 -7.00 -17.21
N GLY A 190 -22.72 -5.84 -16.63
CA GLY A 190 -23.87 -5.67 -15.73
C GLY A 190 -23.66 -6.26 -14.33
N GLN A 191 -22.47 -6.81 -14.03
CA GLN A 191 -22.13 -7.46 -12.75
C GLN A 191 -20.99 -6.76 -12.02
N GLY A 192 -20.60 -5.55 -12.46
CA GLY A 192 -19.55 -4.77 -11.81
C GLY A 192 -19.98 -4.30 -10.42
N SER A 193 -19.11 -4.46 -9.45
CA SER A 193 -19.37 -4.14 -8.04
C SER A 193 -18.41 -3.11 -7.44
N LEU A 194 -17.17 -3.05 -7.95
CA LEU A 194 -16.17 -2.08 -7.49
C LEU A 194 -16.45 -0.69 -8.09
N THR A 195 -16.45 0.33 -7.24
CA THR A 195 -16.72 1.73 -7.61
C THR A 195 -15.61 2.64 -7.11
N ALA A 196 -15.64 3.91 -7.49
CA ALA A 196 -14.75 4.91 -6.94
C ALA A 196 -14.96 5.12 -5.42
N GLY A 197 -16.13 4.78 -4.87
CA GLY A 197 -16.44 4.95 -3.46
C GLY A 197 -15.96 3.80 -2.56
N ASN A 198 -15.74 2.61 -3.13
CA ASN A 198 -15.28 1.44 -2.39
C ASN A 198 -13.87 0.96 -2.86
N SER A 199 -13.13 1.87 -3.49
CA SER A 199 -11.75 1.69 -3.94
C SER A 199 -10.88 2.80 -3.37
N SER A 200 -9.65 2.48 -2.98
CA SER A 200 -8.73 3.51 -2.48
C SER A 200 -8.35 4.50 -3.57
N PRO A 201 -8.40 5.82 -3.32
CA PRO A 201 -7.92 6.80 -4.27
C PRO A 201 -6.39 6.82 -4.33
N LEU A 202 -5.86 7.02 -5.53
CA LEU A 202 -4.43 7.23 -5.74
C LEU A 202 -4.07 8.64 -5.24
N THR A 203 -3.11 8.72 -4.32
CA THR A 203 -2.74 9.98 -3.68
C THR A 203 -1.24 10.17 -3.64
N ASP A 204 -0.80 11.41 -3.51
CA ASP A 204 0.56 11.72 -3.12
C ASP A 204 0.68 11.49 -1.61
N GLY A 205 1.86 11.10 -1.15
CA GLY A 205 2.12 10.98 0.27
C GLY A 205 3.46 10.35 0.60
N ALA A 206 3.89 10.60 1.83
CA ALA A 206 5.05 10.00 2.45
C ALA A 206 4.71 9.57 3.87
N ALA A 207 5.32 8.49 4.34
CA ALA A 207 5.20 8.03 5.71
C ALA A 207 6.51 7.39 6.15
N ALA A 208 6.85 7.55 7.43
CA ALA A 208 8.06 6.97 8.01
C ALA A 208 7.84 6.55 9.46
N ILE A 209 8.61 5.55 9.87
CA ILE A 209 8.68 5.03 11.25
C ILE A 209 10.13 4.76 11.62
N TRP A 210 10.40 4.70 12.91
CA TRP A 210 11.66 4.20 13.44
C TRP A 210 11.58 2.70 13.73
N VAL A 211 12.61 1.95 13.34
CA VAL A 211 12.85 0.57 13.76
C VAL A 211 14.13 0.55 14.57
N ALA A 212 14.08 0.00 15.79
CA ALA A 212 15.18 0.15 16.74
C ALA A 212 15.39 -1.10 17.58
N SER A 213 16.67 -1.40 17.91
CA SER A 213 17.03 -2.27 19.02
C SER A 213 16.81 -1.55 20.37
N SER A 214 16.93 -2.27 21.48
CA SER A 214 16.91 -1.65 22.82
C SER A 214 17.92 -0.51 22.94
N LYS A 215 19.13 -0.67 22.40
CA LYS A 215 20.17 0.36 22.38
C LYS A 215 19.80 1.53 21.44
N GLY A 216 19.15 1.26 20.33
CA GLY A 216 18.66 2.28 19.41
C GLY A 216 17.56 3.15 20.03
N LEU A 217 16.70 2.56 20.87
CA LEU A 217 15.64 3.27 21.59
C LEU A 217 16.16 4.36 22.52
N GLU A 218 17.38 4.22 23.07
CA GLU A 218 18.02 5.24 23.94
C GLU A 218 18.27 6.56 23.20
N ARG A 219 18.28 6.53 21.86
CA ARG A 219 18.48 7.69 21.00
C ARG A 219 17.19 8.42 20.64
N LEU A 220 16.06 7.85 20.98
CA LEU A 220 14.74 8.43 20.72
C LEU A 220 14.16 9.05 22.00
N PRO A 221 13.32 10.09 21.88
CA PRO A 221 12.62 10.65 23.03
C PRO A 221 11.83 9.59 23.79
N THR A 222 11.85 9.63 25.11
CA THR A 222 11.13 8.66 25.97
C THR A 222 9.61 8.72 25.78
N SER A 223 9.08 9.86 25.33
CA SER A 223 7.67 10.07 25.00
C SER A 223 7.23 9.46 23.66
N THR A 224 8.17 8.97 22.82
CA THR A 224 7.82 8.37 21.53
C THR A 224 7.00 7.09 21.73
N PRO A 225 5.81 6.97 21.15
CA PRO A 225 5.04 5.74 21.15
C PRO A 225 5.87 4.58 20.57
N ARG A 226 5.86 3.43 21.24
CA ARG A 226 6.67 2.27 20.84
C ARG A 226 5.96 0.98 21.17
N VAL A 227 6.11 0.03 20.27
CA VAL A 227 5.63 -1.35 20.41
C VAL A 227 6.74 -2.31 19.97
N ARG A 228 6.63 -3.55 20.35
CA ARG A 228 7.58 -4.59 19.95
C ARG A 228 7.11 -5.22 18.63
N LEU A 229 7.98 -5.29 17.62
CA LEU A 229 7.79 -6.17 16.48
C LEU A 229 8.11 -7.61 16.93
N VAL A 230 7.11 -8.48 16.86
CA VAL A 230 7.23 -9.88 17.35
C VAL A 230 7.60 -10.81 16.20
N ASP A 231 6.90 -10.71 15.08
CA ASP A 231 7.09 -11.62 13.94
C ASP A 231 6.49 -11.02 12.67
N TRP A 232 6.77 -11.64 11.51
CA TRP A 232 6.23 -11.28 10.20
C TRP A 232 6.08 -12.50 9.31
N GLU A 233 5.21 -12.39 8.32
CA GLU A 233 5.02 -13.40 7.27
C GLU A 233 4.90 -12.73 5.91
N ILE A 234 5.60 -13.26 4.91
CA ILE A 234 5.50 -12.81 3.52
C ILE A 234 4.80 -13.90 2.72
N GLY A 235 3.59 -13.57 2.24
CA GLY A 235 2.82 -14.47 1.38
C GLY A 235 3.12 -14.23 -0.10
N SER A 236 3.15 -15.32 -0.86
CA SER A 236 3.16 -15.31 -2.32
C SER A 236 2.15 -16.28 -2.86
N VAL A 237 1.44 -15.91 -3.93
CA VAL A 237 0.38 -16.71 -4.55
C VAL A 237 0.52 -16.74 -6.07
N ASP A 238 0.05 -17.79 -6.72
CA ASP A 238 -0.17 -17.72 -8.18
C ASP A 238 -1.43 -16.88 -8.43
N PHE A 239 -1.23 -15.62 -8.78
CA PHE A 239 -2.31 -14.67 -8.97
C PHE A 239 -3.33 -15.06 -10.05
N ARG A 240 -2.95 -15.97 -10.96
CA ARG A 240 -3.82 -16.47 -12.03
C ARG A 240 -4.83 -17.49 -11.52
N VAL A 241 -4.53 -18.12 -10.39
CA VAL A 241 -5.33 -19.19 -9.77
C VAL A 241 -6.01 -18.71 -8.50
N GLU A 242 -5.27 -17.94 -7.68
CA GLU A 242 -5.73 -17.56 -6.34
C GLU A 242 -6.31 -16.13 -6.28
N GLY A 243 -6.04 -15.31 -7.31
CA GLY A 243 -6.37 -13.88 -7.32
C GLY A 243 -5.21 -13.00 -6.87
N LEU A 244 -5.07 -11.83 -7.54
CA LEU A 244 -3.88 -10.97 -7.43
C LEU A 244 -3.61 -10.45 -6.02
N LEU A 245 -4.65 -10.20 -5.23
CA LEU A 245 -4.54 -9.60 -3.90
C LEU A 245 -4.75 -10.61 -2.76
N MET A 246 -4.73 -11.92 -3.02
CA MET A 246 -5.06 -12.95 -2.03
C MET A 246 -3.92 -13.30 -1.06
N ALA A 247 -2.69 -12.86 -1.28
CA ALA A 247 -1.55 -13.23 -0.44
C ALA A 247 -1.74 -13.02 1.09
N PRO A 248 -2.38 -11.95 1.59
CA PRO A 248 -2.65 -11.79 3.01
C PRO A 248 -3.54 -12.89 3.61
N ALA A 249 -4.50 -13.43 2.86
CA ALA A 249 -5.33 -14.52 3.34
C ALA A 249 -4.55 -15.84 3.56
N PHE A 250 -3.39 -15.98 2.91
CA PHE A 250 -2.46 -17.09 3.16
C PHE A 250 -1.46 -16.80 4.27
N ALA A 251 -0.97 -15.56 4.35
CA ALA A 251 0.05 -15.16 5.31
C ALA A 251 -0.50 -15.08 6.75
N ILE A 252 -1.66 -14.48 6.95
CA ILE A 252 -2.26 -14.26 8.27
C ILE A 252 -2.42 -15.56 9.05
N PRO A 253 -3.07 -16.63 8.54
CA PRO A 253 -3.25 -17.85 9.31
C PRO A 253 -1.93 -18.57 9.62
N ARG A 254 -0.92 -18.46 8.73
CA ARG A 254 0.41 -19.03 8.99
C ARG A 254 1.10 -18.32 10.14
N LEU A 255 1.04 -16.98 10.15
CA LEU A 255 1.62 -16.16 11.20
C LEU A 255 0.97 -16.46 12.56
N LEU A 256 -0.35 -16.47 12.64
CA LEU A 256 -1.08 -16.73 13.87
C LEU A 256 -0.87 -18.16 14.37
N ALA A 257 -0.83 -19.14 13.48
CA ALA A 257 -0.59 -20.54 13.87
C ALA A 257 0.80 -20.74 14.50
N ARG A 258 1.85 -20.01 14.05
CA ARG A 258 3.18 -20.07 14.66
C ARG A 258 3.19 -19.64 16.12
N HIS A 259 2.29 -18.76 16.50
CA HIS A 259 2.19 -18.21 17.85
C HIS A 259 1.03 -18.78 18.66
N ASP A 260 0.35 -19.80 18.13
CA ASP A 260 -0.83 -20.41 18.74
C ASP A 260 -1.99 -19.41 19.03
N LEU A 261 -2.10 -18.36 18.23
CA LEU A 261 -3.11 -17.30 18.37
C LEU A 261 -4.35 -17.58 17.52
N THR A 262 -5.48 -17.03 17.95
CA THR A 262 -6.75 -16.92 17.20
C THR A 262 -6.98 -15.50 16.74
N TYR A 263 -8.01 -15.25 15.89
CA TYR A 263 -8.37 -13.89 15.50
C TYR A 263 -8.82 -13.04 16.70
N GLY A 264 -9.46 -13.65 17.69
CA GLY A 264 -9.93 -12.99 18.91
C GLY A 264 -8.81 -12.51 19.83
N ASP A 265 -7.62 -13.12 19.75
CA ASP A 265 -6.45 -12.73 20.56
C ASP A 265 -5.80 -11.44 20.04
N ILE A 266 -6.14 -11.02 18.82
CA ILE A 266 -5.62 -9.78 18.21
C ILE A 266 -6.55 -8.62 18.56
N HIS A 267 -6.00 -7.62 19.25
CA HIS A 267 -6.77 -6.46 19.74
C HIS A 267 -6.95 -5.36 18.70
N LEU A 268 -6.08 -5.30 17.69
CA LEU A 268 -6.12 -4.32 16.62
C LEU A 268 -5.75 -4.97 15.29
N TRP A 269 -6.58 -4.73 14.27
CA TRP A 269 -6.36 -5.15 12.90
C TRP A 269 -6.22 -3.93 11.99
N GLU A 270 -5.00 -3.59 11.62
CA GLU A 270 -4.74 -2.57 10.60
C GLU A 270 -4.55 -3.23 9.24
N ILE A 271 -5.57 -3.23 8.42
CA ILE A 271 -5.61 -3.89 7.11
C ILE A 271 -5.59 -2.84 6.01
N HIS A 272 -4.67 -2.99 5.05
CA HIS A 272 -4.68 -2.17 3.85
C HIS A 272 -5.93 -2.42 3.01
N GLU A 273 -6.65 -1.35 2.71
CA GLU A 273 -7.87 -1.35 1.91
C GLU A 273 -7.55 -0.84 0.49
N ALA A 274 -6.84 -1.64 -0.33
CA ALA A 274 -6.68 -1.27 -1.73
C ALA A 274 -8.04 -1.16 -2.41
N PHE A 275 -8.93 -2.10 -2.06
CA PHE A 275 -10.35 -2.15 -2.42
C PHE A 275 -11.13 -2.75 -1.25
N ALA A 276 -12.33 -2.25 -0.98
CA ALA A 276 -13.20 -2.85 0.02
C ALA A 276 -13.55 -4.31 -0.33
N ALA A 277 -13.69 -4.63 -1.63
CA ALA A 277 -13.84 -5.99 -2.11
C ALA A 277 -12.69 -6.91 -1.68
N GLN A 278 -11.44 -6.40 -1.73
CA GLN A 278 -10.25 -7.15 -1.31
C GLN A 278 -10.32 -7.48 0.18
N VAL A 279 -10.71 -6.53 1.01
CA VAL A 279 -10.92 -6.79 2.45
C VAL A 279 -11.99 -7.86 2.65
N ALA A 280 -13.13 -7.72 1.97
CA ALA A 280 -14.25 -8.64 2.11
C ALA A 280 -13.87 -10.09 1.72
N PHE A 281 -13.19 -10.30 0.59
CA PHE A 281 -12.80 -11.66 0.23
C PHE A 281 -11.67 -12.22 1.11
N HIS A 282 -10.79 -11.38 1.68
CA HIS A 282 -9.85 -11.84 2.72
C HIS A 282 -10.60 -12.35 3.95
N LEU A 283 -11.56 -11.57 4.48
CA LEU A 283 -12.33 -11.96 5.64
C LEU A 283 -13.14 -13.25 5.40
N LYS A 284 -13.67 -13.41 4.19
CA LYS A 284 -14.37 -14.64 3.80
C LYS A 284 -13.43 -15.83 3.75
N ALA A 285 -12.25 -15.69 3.14
CA ALA A 285 -11.24 -16.74 3.05
C ALA A 285 -10.68 -17.14 4.43
N LEU A 286 -10.43 -16.17 5.30
CA LEU A 286 -9.95 -16.42 6.67
C LEU A 286 -10.95 -17.18 7.55
N GLN A 287 -12.24 -17.15 7.20
CA GLN A 287 -13.31 -17.87 7.92
C GLN A 287 -13.81 -19.11 7.17
N ASP A 288 -13.21 -19.47 6.03
CA ASP A 288 -13.52 -20.66 5.27
C ASP A 288 -12.59 -21.83 5.68
N PRO A 289 -13.12 -22.88 6.39
CA PRO A 289 -12.31 -24.01 6.81
C PRO A 289 -11.70 -24.80 5.64
N ALA A 290 -12.37 -24.82 4.47
CA ALA A 290 -11.85 -25.47 3.27
C ALA A 290 -10.63 -24.69 2.72
N PHE A 291 -10.73 -23.36 2.63
CA PHE A 291 -9.62 -22.53 2.24
C PHE A 291 -8.42 -22.66 3.19
N LEU A 292 -8.66 -22.60 4.50
CA LEU A 292 -7.60 -22.72 5.50
C LEU A 292 -6.88 -24.07 5.41
N ARG A 293 -7.61 -25.17 5.25
CA ARG A 293 -7.04 -26.51 5.13
C ARG A 293 -6.35 -26.73 3.79
N ASP A 294 -7.05 -26.44 2.68
CA ASP A 294 -6.67 -26.93 1.34
C ASP A 294 -5.77 -25.93 0.61
N LYS A 295 -5.92 -24.63 0.86
CA LYS A 295 -5.18 -23.55 0.22
C LYS A 295 -4.08 -22.96 1.13
N ALA A 296 -4.43 -22.43 2.28
CA ALA A 296 -3.46 -21.86 3.22
C ALA A 296 -2.57 -22.91 3.88
N LYS A 297 -2.99 -24.20 3.88
CA LYS A 297 -2.31 -25.34 4.53
C LYS A 297 -2.21 -25.19 6.04
N VAL A 298 -3.19 -24.56 6.65
CA VAL A 298 -3.30 -24.35 8.09
C VAL A 298 -4.68 -24.85 8.53
N PRO A 299 -4.86 -26.17 8.78
CA PRO A 299 -6.14 -26.78 9.13
C PRO A 299 -6.50 -26.49 10.59
N ARG A 300 -6.76 -25.22 10.91
CA ARG A 300 -7.07 -24.75 12.25
C ARG A 300 -8.28 -23.83 12.20
N ASP A 301 -9.14 -23.91 13.23
CA ASP A 301 -10.17 -22.93 13.49
C ASP A 301 -9.56 -21.74 14.27
N PHE A 302 -9.66 -20.54 13.69
CA PHE A 302 -9.19 -19.30 14.31
C PHE A 302 -10.34 -18.50 14.96
N GLY A 303 -11.57 -19.02 14.93
CA GLY A 303 -12.76 -18.35 15.42
C GLY A 303 -13.29 -17.27 14.46
N ALA A 304 -14.26 -16.50 14.94
CA ALA A 304 -14.83 -15.39 14.18
C ALA A 304 -13.85 -14.22 14.09
N PHE A 305 -13.74 -13.61 12.90
CA PHE A 305 -12.91 -12.41 12.72
C PHE A 305 -13.58 -11.19 13.38
N PRO A 306 -12.90 -10.47 14.29
CA PRO A 306 -13.45 -9.33 15.01
C PRO A 306 -13.46 -8.06 14.15
N ARG A 307 -14.46 -7.91 13.27
CA ARG A 307 -14.57 -6.78 12.30
C ARG A 307 -14.57 -5.40 13.00
N GLU A 308 -15.07 -5.32 14.22
CA GLU A 308 -15.11 -4.10 15.04
C GLU A 308 -13.73 -3.61 15.48
N ARG A 309 -12.71 -4.46 15.39
CA ARG A 309 -11.32 -4.12 15.72
C ARG A 309 -10.49 -3.74 14.49
N MET A 310 -11.12 -3.69 13.32
CA MET A 310 -10.44 -3.41 12.05
C MET A 310 -10.46 -1.93 11.75
N ASN A 311 -9.29 -1.35 11.46
CA ASN A 311 -9.09 0.03 10.99
C ASN A 311 -9.90 1.07 11.79
N PRO A 312 -9.78 1.16 13.13
CA PRO A 312 -10.64 2.00 13.95
C PRO A 312 -10.53 3.50 13.63
N ASN A 313 -9.42 3.91 13.02
CA ASN A 313 -9.19 5.29 12.57
C ASN A 313 -9.25 5.42 11.04
N GLY A 314 -9.91 4.49 10.36
CA GLY A 314 -10.03 4.44 8.92
C GLY A 314 -8.80 3.88 8.21
N GLY A 315 -9.04 3.35 7.02
CA GLY A 315 -8.03 2.73 6.16
C GLY A 315 -7.84 3.49 4.84
N SER A 316 -7.23 2.82 3.87
CA SER A 316 -6.80 3.44 2.62
C SER A 316 -7.95 3.93 1.73
N THR A 317 -9.14 3.36 1.84
CA THR A 317 -10.33 3.82 1.11
C THR A 317 -10.70 5.25 1.49
N ALA A 318 -10.54 5.61 2.78
CA ALA A 318 -10.86 6.93 3.29
C ALA A 318 -9.66 7.88 3.35
N ILE A 319 -8.45 7.38 3.64
CA ILE A 319 -7.26 8.22 3.86
C ILE A 319 -6.47 8.43 2.56
N GLY A 320 -6.53 7.45 1.64
CA GLY A 320 -5.75 7.45 0.42
C GLY A 320 -4.66 6.39 0.39
N HIS A 321 -4.06 6.22 -0.79
CA HIS A 321 -3.10 5.17 -1.06
C HIS A 321 -1.90 5.66 -1.87
N PRO A 322 -0.90 6.28 -1.22
CA PRO A 322 0.40 6.58 -1.85
C PRO A 322 1.30 5.33 -1.77
N PHE A 323 1.06 4.37 -2.62
CA PHE A 323 1.65 3.03 -2.75
C PHE A 323 2.74 2.68 -1.71
N GLY A 324 3.97 3.11 -1.94
CA GLY A 324 5.11 2.77 -1.08
C GLY A 324 5.04 3.34 0.34
N ALA A 325 4.28 4.41 0.58
CA ALA A 325 4.11 5.01 1.89
C ALA A 325 3.09 4.28 2.78
N THR A 326 2.17 3.52 2.18
CA THR A 326 1.01 2.96 2.88
C THR A 326 1.41 2.00 4.02
N GLY A 327 2.43 1.18 3.85
CA GLY A 327 2.88 0.26 4.89
C GLY A 327 3.35 0.98 6.15
N ALA A 328 4.18 2.02 6.03
CA ALA A 328 4.65 2.82 7.16
C ALA A 328 3.50 3.60 7.82
N ARG A 329 2.54 4.12 7.02
CA ARG A 329 1.33 4.76 7.57
C ARG A 329 0.53 3.79 8.45
N ILE A 330 0.24 2.58 7.96
CA ILE A 330 -0.49 1.54 8.70
C ILE A 330 0.24 1.20 9.99
N ILE A 331 1.55 0.95 9.93
CA ILE A 331 2.35 0.63 11.11
C ILE A 331 2.35 1.81 12.11
N SER A 332 2.47 3.06 11.65
CA SER A 332 2.46 4.22 12.55
C SER A 332 1.14 4.37 13.30
N GLN A 333 -0.01 4.13 12.63
CA GLN A 333 -1.33 4.11 13.27
C GLN A 333 -1.40 2.98 14.31
N ALA A 334 -0.99 1.76 13.94
CA ALA A 334 -0.98 0.61 14.85
C ALA A 334 -0.08 0.85 16.06
N VAL A 335 1.11 1.41 15.88
CA VAL A 335 2.03 1.73 16.99
C VAL A 335 1.39 2.71 17.96
N LYS A 336 0.77 3.78 17.46
CA LYS A 336 0.12 4.77 18.32
C LYS A 336 -1.06 4.19 19.09
N GLU A 337 -1.92 3.44 18.42
CA GLU A 337 -3.10 2.82 19.03
C GLU A 337 -2.69 1.80 20.11
N LEU A 338 -1.79 0.87 19.77
CA LEU A 338 -1.32 -0.16 20.70
C LEU A 338 -0.55 0.42 21.89
N ALA A 339 0.25 1.46 21.68
CA ALA A 339 0.99 2.12 22.77
C ALA A 339 0.07 2.81 23.79
N ALA A 340 -1.16 3.17 23.39
CA ALA A 340 -2.18 3.74 24.26
C ALA A 340 -3.04 2.69 24.97
N MET A 341 -2.97 1.41 24.56
CA MET A 341 -3.72 0.33 25.20
C MET A 341 -3.14 -0.01 26.58
N PRO A 342 -3.95 -0.57 27.51
CA PRO A 342 -3.45 -1.08 28.78
C PRO A 342 -2.36 -2.14 28.58
N LYS A 343 -1.38 -2.14 29.48
CA LYS A 343 -0.30 -3.15 29.43
C LYS A 343 -0.89 -4.55 29.61
N GLY A 344 -0.51 -5.46 28.73
CA GLY A 344 -0.96 -6.85 28.73
C GLY A 344 -2.10 -7.16 27.74
N GLN A 345 -2.46 -6.18 26.95
CA GLN A 345 -3.35 -6.35 25.78
C GLN A 345 -2.56 -6.33 24.49
#